data_06568cf2499f2d223742053e17ede923
#
_entry.id   06568cf2499f2d223742053e17ede923
#
_cell.length_a   1.000
_cell.length_b   1.000
_cell.length_c   1.000
_cell.angle_alpha   90.00
_cell.angle_beta   90.00
_cell.angle_gamma   90.00
#
_symmetry.space_group_name_H-M   'P 1'
#
loop_
_entity.id
_entity.type
_entity.pdbx_description
1 polymer ?
#
loop_
_entity_poly.entity_id
_entity_poly.type
_entity_poly.pdbx_seq_one_letter_code
_entity_poly.pdbx_strand_id
1 'polypeptide(L)'
;SCDMRNKRFGKLLSAALAAAMALSLSSAALAAGNGETHLTIIGTSDTHGNIWGYSYEDMKESTGDGLARVSAYVNQVRSENPNTILVDAGDTIQGTIMTDDLYSKDTASHPVAAALNYMDYDAWTLGNHEFNFGVDTLKSILEQVDMPVLAANIKNADGSYFTGAGYTIVERGGVKVAIIGVTTPNIPRWDGTKQGVADLTFEPMADAVAACIQEIGGQADVIMVSTHAGLGAEYSADGSDAAQTILDKCPEVDVLQLGHTHTTYINSAPIPVGEAKNNAGEVVRYDLTLNADKEITSATVETVSMEGIEPDQGLRELPAVKSAQEKTVSFIQDNVLGHASANFQPVDEIKGIPSGRIEDTAVIDLIGTVQLENSEIGRAHV
;
A
#
# COMPACT_ATOMS: atom_id res chain seq x y z
N SER A 1 -43.09 42.79 -0.02
CA SER A 1 -42.59 42.72 -1.41
C SER A 1 -41.10 42.49 -1.50
N CYS A 2 -40.57 41.63 -0.63
CA CYS A 2 -39.13 41.33 -0.63
C CYS A 2 -38.81 39.83 -0.68
N ASP A 3 -39.78 38.97 -0.98
CA ASP A 3 -39.59 37.52 -0.82
C ASP A 3 -39.59 36.71 -2.14
N MET A 4 -39.68 37.38 -3.28
CA MET A 4 -39.69 36.69 -4.58
C MET A 4 -38.39 36.81 -5.38
N ARG A 5 -37.40 37.56 -4.89
CA ARG A 5 -36.10 37.75 -5.58
C ARG A 5 -35.08 36.66 -5.26
N ASN A 6 -35.14 36.05 -4.08
CA ASN A 6 -34.17 35.05 -3.65
C ASN A 6 -34.42 33.62 -4.19
N LYS A 7 -35.62 33.31 -4.63
CA LYS A 7 -35.94 31.97 -5.20
C LYS A 7 -35.50 31.78 -6.67
N ARG A 8 -35.21 32.87 -7.38
CA ARG A 8 -34.76 32.79 -8.78
C ARG A 8 -33.22 32.66 -8.88
N PHE A 9 -32.48 33.18 -7.90
CA PHE A 9 -31.01 33.06 -7.90
C PHE A 9 -30.54 31.67 -7.53
N GLY A 10 -31.20 30.96 -6.61
CA GLY A 10 -30.86 29.59 -6.23
C GLY A 10 -31.05 28.55 -7.33
N LYS A 11 -32.06 28.78 -8.21
CA LYS A 11 -32.32 27.86 -9.34
C LYS A 11 -31.38 28.07 -10.52
N LEU A 12 -30.84 29.27 -10.69
CA LEU A 12 -29.83 29.56 -11.73
C LEU A 12 -28.44 29.05 -11.35
N LEU A 13 -28.06 29.06 -10.05
CA LEU A 13 -26.82 28.50 -9.61
C LEU A 13 -26.80 26.97 -9.69
N SER A 14 -27.90 26.30 -9.34
CA SER A 14 -28.03 24.84 -9.45
C SER A 14 -28.04 24.35 -10.90
N ALA A 15 -28.59 25.13 -11.83
CA ALA A 15 -28.58 24.80 -13.25
C ALA A 15 -27.21 25.04 -13.89
N ALA A 16 -26.41 26.00 -13.41
CA ALA A 16 -25.07 26.26 -13.89
C ALA A 16 -24.06 25.20 -13.41
N LEU A 17 -24.21 24.69 -12.17
CA LEU A 17 -23.41 23.59 -11.66
C LEU A 17 -23.72 22.26 -12.36
N ALA A 18 -24.98 21.97 -12.63
CA ALA A 18 -25.39 20.78 -13.37
C ALA A 18 -24.94 20.82 -14.84
N ALA A 19 -24.91 22.00 -15.46
CA ALA A 19 -24.40 22.17 -16.81
C ALA A 19 -22.89 22.08 -16.90
N ALA A 20 -22.13 22.50 -15.85
CA ALA A 20 -20.69 22.35 -15.78
C ALA A 20 -20.27 20.88 -15.57
N MET A 21 -21.03 20.10 -14.77
CA MET A 21 -20.80 18.65 -14.64
C MET A 21 -21.21 17.87 -15.90
N ALA A 22 -22.24 18.29 -16.62
CA ALA A 22 -22.64 17.66 -17.88
C ALA A 22 -21.67 17.96 -19.03
N LEU A 23 -20.96 19.09 -19.00
CA LEU A 23 -19.94 19.46 -19.98
C LEU A 23 -18.59 18.76 -19.73
N SER A 24 -18.29 18.35 -18.47
CA SER A 24 -17.11 17.53 -18.17
C SER A 24 -17.30 16.06 -18.54
N LEU A 25 -18.54 15.55 -18.51
CA LEU A 25 -18.88 14.19 -18.93
C LEU A 25 -18.91 14.03 -20.47
N SER A 26 -19.09 15.12 -21.23
CA SER A 26 -19.12 15.06 -22.69
C SER A 26 -17.73 15.17 -23.34
N SER A 27 -16.70 15.64 -22.63
CA SER A 27 -15.34 15.69 -23.17
C SER A 27 -14.60 14.36 -23.10
N ALA A 28 -14.95 13.47 -22.14
CA ALA A 28 -14.38 12.12 -22.06
C ALA A 28 -14.98 11.15 -23.10
N ALA A 29 -16.22 11.40 -23.56
CA ALA A 29 -16.89 10.53 -24.55
C ALA A 29 -16.58 10.89 -26.00
N LEU A 30 -15.97 12.05 -26.28
CA LEU A 30 -15.64 12.47 -27.67
C LEU A 30 -14.18 12.20 -28.05
N ALA A 31 -13.31 11.70 -27.14
CA ALA A 31 -11.92 11.38 -27.42
C ALA A 31 -11.70 9.94 -27.93
N ALA A 32 -12.73 9.11 -28.04
CA ALA A 32 -12.62 7.72 -28.46
C ALA A 32 -12.53 7.53 -29.99
N GLY A 33 -12.13 8.56 -30.76
CA GLY A 33 -12.14 8.56 -32.21
C GLY A 33 -10.86 8.14 -32.94
N ASN A 34 -9.72 8.01 -32.24
CA ASN A 34 -8.41 7.85 -32.90
C ASN A 34 -7.69 6.53 -32.56
N GLY A 35 -8.37 5.51 -32.04
CA GLY A 35 -7.72 4.25 -31.63
C GLY A 35 -6.85 4.37 -30.37
N GLU A 36 -7.00 5.44 -29.60
CA GLU A 36 -6.32 5.64 -28.32
C GLU A 36 -6.93 4.78 -27.22
N THR A 37 -6.08 4.27 -26.34
CA THR A 37 -6.48 3.56 -25.11
C THR A 37 -5.98 4.34 -23.91
N HIS A 38 -6.87 4.57 -22.93
CA HIS A 38 -6.53 5.16 -21.65
C HIS A 38 -6.50 4.08 -20.58
N LEU A 39 -5.35 3.95 -19.91
CA LEU A 39 -5.15 3.07 -18.76
C LEU A 39 -4.99 3.90 -17.50
N THR A 40 -5.63 3.47 -16.43
CA THR A 40 -5.39 3.98 -15.09
C THR A 40 -4.79 2.86 -14.24
N ILE A 41 -3.67 3.13 -13.57
CA ILE A 41 -3.08 2.22 -12.60
C ILE A 41 -3.16 2.89 -11.24
N ILE A 42 -3.72 2.19 -10.25
CA ILE A 42 -3.76 2.64 -8.87
C ILE A 42 -2.85 1.73 -8.06
N GLY A 43 -1.93 2.35 -7.31
CA GLY A 43 -1.00 1.68 -6.43
C GLY A 43 -1.24 2.01 -4.98
N THR A 44 -1.31 0.97 -4.14
CA THR A 44 -1.21 1.06 -2.68
C THR A 44 0.12 0.52 -2.21
N SER A 45 0.57 0.94 -1.05
CA SER A 45 1.76 0.44 -0.38
C SER A 45 1.68 0.72 1.11
N ASP A 46 2.34 -0.11 1.91
CA ASP A 46 2.50 0.15 3.34
C ASP A 46 1.16 0.38 4.04
N THR A 47 0.15 -0.42 3.69
CA THR A 47 -1.19 -0.31 4.26
C THR A 47 -1.25 -0.82 5.70
N HIS A 48 -0.28 -1.65 6.10
CA HIS A 48 -0.01 -2.05 7.47
C HIS A 48 -1.26 -2.52 8.24
N GLY A 49 -2.09 -3.36 7.60
CA GLY A 49 -3.27 -3.93 8.24
C GLY A 49 -4.42 -2.95 8.49
N ASN A 50 -4.35 -1.73 7.94
CA ASN A 50 -5.40 -0.73 8.08
C ASN A 50 -6.52 -0.98 7.07
N ILE A 51 -7.55 -1.70 7.48
CA ILE A 51 -8.67 -2.08 6.61
C ILE A 51 -9.86 -1.16 6.84
N TRP A 52 -10.35 -1.10 8.08
CA TRP A 52 -11.59 -0.42 8.45
C TRP A 52 -11.51 1.10 8.34
N GLY A 53 -10.35 1.67 8.62
CA GLY A 53 -10.19 3.10 8.91
C GLY A 53 -10.54 3.42 10.36
N TYR A 54 -9.78 2.85 11.28
CA TYR A 54 -10.02 2.93 12.72
C TYR A 54 -8.70 3.09 13.48
N SER A 55 -8.61 4.08 14.35
CA SER A 55 -7.51 4.22 15.30
C SER A 55 -7.79 3.35 16.52
N TYR A 56 -7.05 2.25 16.65
CA TYR A 56 -7.17 1.38 17.81
C TYR A 56 -6.56 1.99 19.06
N GLU A 57 -5.62 2.91 18.92
CA GLU A 57 -5.03 3.66 20.02
C GLU A 57 -6.03 4.64 20.64
N ASP A 58 -6.81 5.31 19.79
CA ASP A 58 -7.81 6.29 20.21
C ASP A 58 -9.21 5.69 20.36
N MET A 59 -9.40 4.42 19.96
CA MET A 59 -10.69 3.71 19.96
C MET A 59 -11.80 4.47 19.22
N LYS A 60 -11.47 4.99 18.04
CA LYS A 60 -12.41 5.78 17.21
C LYS A 60 -12.17 5.60 15.72
N GLU A 61 -13.19 5.91 14.92
CA GLU A 61 -13.09 6.00 13.47
C GLU A 61 -12.02 7.05 13.07
N SER A 62 -11.22 6.70 12.06
CA SER A 62 -10.33 7.65 11.40
C SER A 62 -11.03 8.34 10.23
N THR A 63 -10.50 9.47 9.76
CA THR A 63 -11.12 10.28 8.70
C THR A 63 -10.47 10.12 7.33
N GLY A 64 -9.27 9.53 7.27
CA GLY A 64 -8.46 9.60 6.06
C GLY A 64 -7.60 8.39 5.77
N ASP A 65 -7.83 7.23 6.39
CA ASP A 65 -7.07 6.01 6.14
C ASP A 65 -7.96 4.77 6.00
N GLY A 66 -7.33 3.62 5.73
CA GLY A 66 -7.97 2.32 5.63
C GLY A 66 -8.38 1.91 4.21
N LEU A 67 -8.22 0.61 3.95
CA LEU A 67 -8.56 0.02 2.65
C LEU A 67 -10.03 0.21 2.25
N ALA A 68 -10.94 0.39 3.22
CA ALA A 68 -12.34 0.67 2.93
C ALA A 68 -12.52 2.00 2.18
N ARG A 69 -11.69 3.02 2.45
CA ARG A 69 -11.70 4.28 1.70
C ARG A 69 -11.04 4.14 0.34
N VAL A 70 -9.93 3.42 0.28
CA VAL A 70 -9.27 3.08 -1.00
C VAL A 70 -10.24 2.32 -1.90
N SER A 71 -11.01 1.35 -1.36
CA SER A 71 -12.02 0.60 -2.11
C SER A 71 -13.07 1.52 -2.73
N ALA A 72 -13.60 2.47 -1.95
CA ALA A 72 -14.58 3.44 -2.45
C ALA A 72 -13.99 4.28 -3.60
N TYR A 73 -12.76 4.76 -3.46
CA TYR A 73 -12.06 5.51 -4.50
C TYR A 73 -11.83 4.66 -5.77
N VAL A 74 -11.32 3.44 -5.60
CA VAL A 74 -11.08 2.51 -6.73
C VAL A 74 -12.37 2.19 -7.46
N ASN A 75 -13.47 1.96 -6.76
CA ASN A 75 -14.78 1.71 -7.37
C ASN A 75 -15.24 2.90 -8.20
N GLN A 76 -15.03 4.13 -7.71
CA GLN A 76 -15.31 5.34 -8.49
C GLN A 76 -14.46 5.38 -9.77
N VAL A 77 -13.16 5.20 -9.66
CA VAL A 77 -12.24 5.22 -10.83
C VAL A 77 -12.62 4.15 -11.84
N ARG A 78 -12.92 2.93 -11.40
CA ARG A 78 -13.36 1.84 -12.29
C ARG A 78 -14.68 2.14 -13.00
N SER A 79 -15.58 2.89 -12.35
CA SER A 79 -16.83 3.34 -12.99
C SER A 79 -16.60 4.37 -14.10
N GLU A 80 -15.54 5.16 -13.98
CA GLU A 80 -15.15 6.18 -14.95
C GLU A 80 -14.28 5.59 -16.07
N ASN A 81 -13.38 4.66 -15.72
CA ASN A 81 -12.50 3.97 -16.65
C ASN A 81 -12.39 2.47 -16.30
N PRO A 82 -13.05 1.57 -17.07
CA PRO A 82 -12.93 0.12 -16.83
C PRO A 82 -11.53 -0.43 -17.08
N ASN A 83 -10.66 0.31 -17.79
CA ASN A 83 -9.26 -0.04 -18.01
C ASN A 83 -8.40 0.39 -16.80
N THR A 84 -8.78 -0.03 -15.61
CA THR A 84 -8.11 0.28 -14.36
C THR A 84 -7.42 -0.97 -13.81
N ILE A 85 -6.17 -0.82 -13.39
CA ILE A 85 -5.34 -1.84 -12.77
C ILE A 85 -5.08 -1.42 -11.32
N LEU A 86 -5.16 -2.36 -10.38
CA LEU A 86 -4.91 -2.13 -8.95
C LEU A 86 -3.79 -3.03 -8.47
N VAL A 87 -2.72 -2.43 -7.91
CA VAL A 87 -1.51 -3.12 -7.46
C VAL A 87 -1.15 -2.69 -6.04
N ASP A 88 -0.74 -3.64 -5.21
CA ASP A 88 -0.15 -3.37 -3.89
C ASP A 88 1.35 -3.63 -3.89
N ALA A 89 2.12 -2.71 -3.32
CA ALA A 89 3.58 -2.78 -3.27
C ALA A 89 4.13 -3.28 -1.91
N GLY A 90 3.30 -3.90 -1.08
CA GLY A 90 3.75 -4.62 0.10
C GLY A 90 3.64 -3.88 1.43
N ASP A 91 4.06 -4.54 2.48
CA ASP A 91 3.85 -4.17 3.88
C ASP A 91 2.35 -4.05 4.20
N THR A 92 1.64 -5.15 4.01
CA THR A 92 0.18 -5.17 3.96
C THR A 92 -0.43 -5.88 5.15
N ILE A 93 0.20 -6.97 5.65
CA ILE A 93 -0.39 -7.87 6.66
C ILE A 93 0.08 -7.63 8.09
N GLN A 94 0.86 -6.60 8.34
CA GLN A 94 1.44 -6.27 9.65
C GLN A 94 1.23 -4.79 9.96
N GLY A 95 1.01 -4.44 11.23
CA GLY A 95 1.10 -3.06 11.73
C GLY A 95 -0.08 -2.57 12.56
N THR A 96 -1.11 -3.38 12.78
CA THR A 96 -2.21 -3.08 13.71
C THR A 96 -2.34 -4.18 14.76
N ILE A 97 -3.00 -3.87 15.88
CA ILE A 97 -3.33 -4.89 16.90
C ILE A 97 -4.11 -6.04 16.28
N MET A 98 -4.99 -5.77 15.30
CA MET A 98 -5.71 -6.80 14.56
C MET A 98 -4.75 -7.81 13.92
N THR A 99 -3.81 -7.33 13.12
CA THR A 99 -2.90 -8.19 12.35
C THR A 99 -1.82 -8.82 13.23
N ASP A 100 -1.29 -8.07 14.20
CA ASP A 100 -0.09 -8.47 14.95
C ASP A 100 -0.43 -9.34 16.16
N ASP A 101 -1.51 -9.03 16.89
CA ASP A 101 -1.89 -9.77 18.09
C ASP A 101 -2.92 -10.89 17.86
N LEU A 102 -3.81 -10.71 16.88
CA LEU A 102 -4.88 -11.68 16.63
C LEU A 102 -4.58 -12.56 15.42
N TYR A 103 -4.42 -11.98 14.23
CA TYR A 103 -4.34 -12.74 12.98
C TYR A 103 -2.94 -13.23 12.59
N SER A 104 -1.89 -12.85 13.32
CA SER A 104 -0.58 -13.51 13.26
C SER A 104 -0.58 -14.90 13.94
N LYS A 105 -1.48 -15.10 14.90
CA LYS A 105 -1.59 -16.33 15.69
C LYS A 105 -2.62 -17.31 15.13
N ASP A 106 -3.68 -16.78 14.53
CA ASP A 106 -4.71 -17.55 13.82
C ASP A 106 -5.02 -16.85 12.50
N THR A 107 -4.48 -17.39 11.41
CA THR A 107 -4.61 -16.82 10.07
C THR A 107 -5.90 -17.20 9.36
N ALA A 108 -6.73 -18.05 9.96
CA ALA A 108 -7.98 -18.48 9.34
C ALA A 108 -8.91 -17.30 9.06
N SER A 109 -9.45 -17.23 7.85
CA SER A 109 -10.30 -16.11 7.40
C SER A 109 -9.63 -14.75 7.60
N HIS A 110 -8.40 -14.63 7.13
CA HIS A 110 -7.56 -13.43 7.33
C HIS A 110 -8.23 -12.19 6.74
N PRO A 111 -8.47 -11.14 7.54
CA PRO A 111 -9.25 -9.98 7.08
C PRO A 111 -8.58 -9.20 5.95
N VAL A 112 -7.23 -9.13 5.94
CA VAL A 112 -6.49 -8.48 4.84
C VAL A 112 -6.68 -9.25 3.54
N ALA A 113 -6.54 -10.59 3.56
CA ALA A 113 -6.76 -11.42 2.38
C ALA A 113 -8.19 -11.23 1.84
N ALA A 114 -9.20 -11.22 2.71
CA ALA A 114 -10.57 -10.96 2.32
C ALA A 114 -10.78 -9.58 1.70
N ALA A 115 -10.14 -8.55 2.25
CA ALA A 115 -10.21 -7.19 1.71
C ALA A 115 -9.55 -7.09 0.33
N LEU A 116 -8.35 -7.65 0.16
CA LEU A 116 -7.64 -7.65 -1.13
C LEU A 116 -8.44 -8.37 -2.22
N ASN A 117 -9.03 -9.53 -1.89
CA ASN A 117 -9.87 -10.29 -2.82
C ASN A 117 -11.12 -9.49 -3.21
N TYR A 118 -11.81 -8.89 -2.24
CA TYR A 118 -12.99 -8.06 -2.49
C TYR A 118 -12.69 -6.85 -3.41
N MET A 119 -11.54 -6.23 -3.19
CA MET A 119 -11.10 -5.07 -3.99
C MET A 119 -10.60 -5.46 -5.38
N ASP A 120 -10.47 -6.75 -5.65
CA ASP A 120 -10.02 -7.30 -6.95
C ASP A 120 -8.65 -6.72 -7.37
N TYR A 121 -7.65 -6.89 -6.50
CA TYR A 121 -6.28 -6.53 -6.82
C TYR A 121 -5.75 -7.39 -7.96
N ASP A 122 -5.05 -6.77 -8.91
CA ASP A 122 -4.41 -7.45 -10.04
C ASP A 122 -3.07 -8.11 -9.67
N ALA A 123 -2.37 -7.55 -8.70
CA ALA A 123 -1.13 -8.09 -8.15
C ALA A 123 -0.84 -7.54 -6.75
N TRP A 124 -0.15 -8.35 -5.96
CA TRP A 124 0.39 -7.97 -4.66
C TRP A 124 1.88 -8.30 -4.61
N THR A 125 2.73 -7.30 -4.43
CA THR A 125 4.16 -7.45 -4.20
C THR A 125 4.43 -7.55 -2.71
N LEU A 126 5.26 -8.50 -2.28
CA LEU A 126 5.63 -8.64 -0.87
C LEU A 126 6.55 -7.50 -0.44
N GLY A 127 6.31 -6.97 0.76
CA GLY A 127 7.24 -6.11 1.49
C GLY A 127 8.06 -6.87 2.53
N ASN A 128 8.83 -6.14 3.33
CA ASN A 128 9.63 -6.76 4.38
C ASN A 128 8.78 -7.18 5.60
N HIS A 129 7.75 -6.44 5.93
CA HIS A 129 6.88 -6.76 7.06
C HIS A 129 6.00 -8.00 6.84
N GLU A 130 5.86 -8.50 5.63
CA GLU A 130 5.23 -9.79 5.37
C GLU A 130 5.96 -10.97 6.04
N PHE A 131 7.25 -10.81 6.34
CA PHE A 131 8.07 -11.86 6.95
C PHE A 131 8.12 -11.82 8.49
N ASN A 132 7.53 -10.82 9.13
CA ASN A 132 7.63 -10.61 10.57
C ASN A 132 7.09 -11.80 11.40
N PHE A 133 6.13 -12.53 10.87
CA PHE A 133 5.49 -13.67 11.58
C PHE A 133 6.03 -15.03 11.11
N GLY A 134 7.09 -15.05 10.29
CA GLY A 134 7.68 -16.25 9.72
C GLY A 134 7.03 -16.69 8.41
N VAL A 135 7.74 -17.56 7.69
CA VAL A 135 7.35 -17.99 6.33
C VAL A 135 6.10 -18.85 6.33
N ASP A 136 5.91 -19.71 7.33
CA ASP A 136 4.70 -20.57 7.38
C ASP A 136 3.43 -19.75 7.60
N THR A 137 3.49 -18.75 8.48
CA THR A 137 2.38 -17.80 8.67
C THR A 137 2.11 -17.04 7.39
N LEU A 138 3.14 -16.50 6.73
CA LEU A 138 2.98 -15.83 5.45
C LEU A 138 2.31 -16.74 4.41
N LYS A 139 2.80 -17.96 4.23
CA LYS A 139 2.23 -18.92 3.27
C LYS A 139 0.75 -19.20 3.55
N SER A 140 0.36 -19.36 4.81
CA SER A 140 -1.04 -19.60 5.17
C SER A 140 -1.96 -18.42 4.83
N ILE A 141 -1.43 -17.20 4.76
CA ILE A 141 -2.17 -16.04 4.29
C ILE A 141 -2.20 -15.98 2.76
N LEU A 142 -1.06 -16.27 2.10
CA LEU A 142 -0.97 -16.31 0.65
C LEU A 142 -1.92 -17.32 0.00
N GLU A 143 -2.20 -18.44 0.68
CA GLU A 143 -3.17 -19.44 0.21
C GLU A 143 -4.62 -18.92 0.18
N GLN A 144 -4.90 -17.78 0.80
CA GLN A 144 -6.24 -17.19 0.89
C GLN A 144 -6.48 -16.07 -0.12
N VAL A 145 -5.47 -15.65 -0.88
CA VAL A 145 -5.60 -14.56 -1.86
C VAL A 145 -5.78 -15.08 -3.28
N ASP A 146 -6.57 -14.38 -4.06
CA ASP A 146 -6.94 -14.77 -5.42
C ASP A 146 -5.98 -14.18 -6.48
N MET A 147 -5.33 -13.05 -6.17
CA MET A 147 -4.42 -12.39 -7.11
C MET A 147 -3.02 -13.03 -7.09
N PRO A 148 -2.24 -12.86 -8.18
CA PRO A 148 -0.82 -13.18 -8.18
C PRO A 148 -0.07 -12.41 -7.09
N VAL A 149 0.77 -13.13 -6.32
CA VAL A 149 1.69 -12.55 -5.35
C VAL A 149 3.09 -12.59 -5.94
N LEU A 150 3.80 -11.46 -5.91
CA LEU A 150 5.04 -11.26 -6.63
C LEU A 150 6.19 -10.90 -5.70
N ALA A 151 7.34 -11.54 -5.91
CA ALA A 151 8.61 -11.21 -5.29
C ALA A 151 9.74 -11.82 -6.14
N ALA A 152 10.02 -11.23 -7.30
CA ALA A 152 10.93 -11.80 -8.30
C ALA A 152 12.35 -12.02 -7.79
N ASN A 153 12.77 -11.22 -6.81
CA ASN A 153 14.11 -11.31 -6.21
C ASN A 153 14.18 -12.20 -4.96
N ILE A 154 13.09 -12.91 -4.61
CA ILE A 154 13.11 -13.89 -3.53
C ILE A 154 13.02 -15.29 -4.13
N LYS A 155 14.03 -16.12 -3.84
CA LYS A 155 14.15 -17.48 -4.37
C LYS A 155 14.15 -18.52 -3.26
N ASN A 156 13.55 -19.67 -3.56
CA ASN A 156 13.71 -20.89 -2.79
C ASN A 156 15.12 -21.47 -2.98
N ALA A 157 15.49 -22.45 -2.16
CA ALA A 157 16.79 -23.11 -2.23
C ALA A 157 17.08 -23.79 -3.58
N ASP A 158 16.02 -24.19 -4.32
CA ASP A 158 16.13 -24.78 -5.67
C ASP A 158 16.20 -23.75 -6.80
N GLY A 159 16.21 -22.46 -6.46
CA GLY A 159 16.25 -21.34 -7.43
C GLY A 159 14.90 -20.94 -8.02
N SER A 160 13.81 -21.60 -7.63
CA SER A 160 12.45 -21.20 -8.04
C SER A 160 12.00 -19.93 -7.32
N TYR A 161 11.05 -19.22 -7.91
CA TYR A 161 10.43 -18.06 -7.27
C TYR A 161 9.70 -18.46 -5.98
N PHE A 162 9.97 -17.78 -4.88
CA PHE A 162 9.32 -18.03 -3.59
C PHE A 162 7.80 -17.95 -3.69
N THR A 163 7.28 -16.98 -4.43
CA THR A 163 5.85 -16.76 -4.66
C THR A 163 5.29 -17.50 -5.87
N GLY A 164 6.10 -18.33 -6.54
CA GLY A 164 5.72 -19.07 -7.74
C GLY A 164 5.90 -18.28 -9.04
N ALA A 165 5.90 -16.96 -9.01
CA ALA A 165 6.12 -16.10 -10.19
C ALA A 165 6.82 -14.80 -9.79
N GLY A 166 7.60 -14.23 -10.70
CA GLY A 166 8.22 -12.92 -10.53
C GLY A 166 7.40 -11.78 -11.14
N TYR A 167 6.49 -12.11 -12.05
CA TYR A 167 5.63 -11.15 -12.73
C TYR A 167 4.30 -11.78 -13.11
N THR A 168 3.35 -10.92 -13.47
CA THR A 168 2.09 -11.30 -14.12
C THR A 168 1.81 -10.36 -15.28
N ILE A 169 0.98 -10.80 -16.24
CA ILE A 169 0.52 -9.96 -17.35
C ILE A 169 -1.00 -9.83 -17.25
N VAL A 170 -1.48 -8.58 -17.17
CA VAL A 170 -2.90 -8.25 -17.20
C VAL A 170 -3.25 -7.50 -18.46
N GLU A 171 -4.45 -7.72 -19.00
CA GLU A 171 -4.93 -7.06 -20.20
C GLU A 171 -6.10 -6.13 -19.86
N ARG A 172 -6.02 -4.88 -20.32
CA ARG A 172 -7.07 -3.87 -20.18
C ARG A 172 -7.15 -3.09 -21.49
N GLY A 173 -8.36 -3.00 -22.05
CA GLY A 173 -8.57 -2.26 -23.30
C GLY A 173 -7.73 -2.76 -24.48
N GLY A 174 -7.39 -4.03 -24.49
CA GLY A 174 -6.51 -4.64 -25.50
C GLY A 174 -5.01 -4.38 -25.30
N VAL A 175 -4.62 -3.66 -24.22
CA VAL A 175 -3.22 -3.42 -23.85
C VAL A 175 -2.79 -4.41 -22.78
N LYS A 176 -1.65 -5.06 -23.01
CA LYS A 176 -1.03 -6.01 -22.08
C LYS A 176 0.00 -5.33 -21.23
N VAL A 177 -0.24 -5.33 -19.92
CA VAL A 177 0.65 -4.73 -18.92
C VAL A 177 1.32 -5.85 -18.13
N ALA A 178 2.64 -5.94 -18.20
CA ALA A 178 3.42 -6.81 -17.33
C ALA A 178 3.66 -6.06 -16.02
N ILE A 179 3.38 -6.72 -14.91
CA ILE A 179 3.65 -6.21 -13.55
C ILE A 179 4.72 -7.11 -12.95
N ILE A 180 5.92 -6.57 -12.73
CA ILE A 180 7.04 -7.25 -12.08
C ILE A 180 7.06 -6.78 -10.63
N GLY A 181 7.10 -7.71 -9.66
CA GLY A 181 7.19 -7.38 -8.24
C GLY A 181 8.59 -7.68 -7.69
N VAL A 182 9.20 -6.72 -7.01
CA VAL A 182 10.46 -6.89 -6.28
C VAL A 182 10.39 -6.19 -4.94
N THR A 183 11.21 -6.65 -3.99
CA THR A 183 11.26 -6.11 -2.63
C THR A 183 12.69 -5.85 -2.20
N THR A 184 12.85 -5.02 -1.15
CA THR A 184 14.18 -4.75 -0.58
C THR A 184 14.93 -6.06 -0.27
N PRO A 185 16.19 -6.18 -0.66
CA PRO A 185 17.01 -7.36 -0.33
C PRO A 185 17.45 -7.39 1.15
N ASN A 186 17.07 -6.37 1.94
CA ASN A 186 17.49 -6.21 3.33
C ASN A 186 16.65 -7.02 4.34
N ILE A 187 15.65 -7.78 3.89
CA ILE A 187 14.76 -8.59 4.76
C ILE A 187 15.55 -9.47 5.74
N PRO A 188 16.64 -10.18 5.35
CA PRO A 188 17.43 -10.96 6.31
C PRO A 188 18.10 -10.14 7.42
N ARG A 189 18.30 -8.84 7.19
CA ARG A 189 18.87 -7.95 8.19
C ARG A 189 17.94 -7.76 9.39
N TRP A 190 16.64 -7.71 9.14
CA TRP A 190 15.62 -7.51 10.18
C TRP A 190 15.00 -8.83 10.65
N ASP A 191 14.71 -9.72 9.73
CA ASP A 191 13.93 -10.93 9.96
C ASP A 191 14.68 -12.23 9.67
N GLY A 192 16.01 -12.19 9.56
CA GLY A 192 16.84 -13.38 9.26
C GLY A 192 16.72 -14.51 10.28
N THR A 193 16.27 -14.22 11.52
CA THR A 193 16.01 -15.22 12.56
C THR A 193 14.58 -15.72 12.58
N LYS A 194 13.70 -15.15 11.78
CA LYS A 194 12.29 -15.61 11.68
C LYS A 194 12.23 -16.94 10.96
N GLN A 195 11.22 -17.74 11.34
CA GLN A 195 11.04 -19.07 10.81
C GLN A 195 11.02 -19.09 9.26
N GLY A 196 11.89 -19.88 8.65
CA GLY A 196 11.98 -20.11 7.22
C GLY A 196 12.69 -19.02 6.40
N VAL A 197 13.00 -17.86 6.97
CA VAL A 197 13.65 -16.76 6.22
C VAL A 197 15.08 -17.10 5.81
N ALA A 198 15.82 -17.81 6.68
CA ALA A 198 17.20 -18.22 6.39
C ALA A 198 17.32 -19.22 5.22
N ASP A 199 16.22 -19.87 4.84
CA ASP A 199 16.20 -20.83 3.72
C ASP A 199 15.97 -20.14 2.36
N LEU A 200 15.72 -18.83 2.36
CA LEU A 200 15.45 -18.04 1.16
C LEU A 200 16.69 -17.27 0.72
N THR A 201 16.76 -17.00 -0.57
CA THR A 201 17.77 -16.12 -1.16
C THR A 201 17.11 -14.82 -1.58
N PHE A 202 17.73 -13.69 -1.26
CA PHE A 202 17.28 -12.35 -1.58
C PHE A 202 18.29 -11.73 -2.56
N GLU A 203 17.89 -11.62 -3.82
CA GLU A 203 18.75 -11.13 -4.91
C GLU A 203 18.65 -9.61 -5.06
N PRO A 204 19.64 -8.95 -5.71
CA PRO A 204 19.50 -7.55 -6.12
C PRO A 204 18.25 -7.33 -6.98
N MET A 205 17.47 -6.30 -6.66
CA MET A 205 16.19 -6.02 -7.32
C MET A 205 16.34 -5.82 -8.84
N ALA A 206 17.33 -5.04 -9.26
CA ALA A 206 17.54 -4.72 -10.68
C ALA A 206 17.90 -5.96 -11.51
N ASP A 207 18.62 -6.92 -10.93
CA ASP A 207 18.96 -8.17 -11.61
C ASP A 207 17.72 -9.04 -11.83
N ALA A 208 16.88 -9.14 -10.82
CA ALA A 208 15.62 -9.87 -10.91
C ALA A 208 14.63 -9.23 -11.90
N VAL A 209 14.52 -7.90 -11.92
CA VAL A 209 13.73 -7.18 -12.91
C VAL A 209 14.23 -7.45 -14.33
N ALA A 210 15.54 -7.36 -14.56
CA ALA A 210 16.13 -7.64 -15.87
C ALA A 210 15.86 -9.09 -16.34
N ALA A 211 15.93 -10.06 -15.44
CA ALA A 211 15.60 -11.45 -15.74
C ALA A 211 14.12 -11.62 -16.12
N CYS A 212 13.19 -10.99 -15.37
CA CYS A 212 11.77 -11.00 -15.71
C CYS A 212 11.50 -10.34 -17.06
N ILE A 213 12.14 -9.23 -17.39
CA ILE A 213 12.00 -8.58 -18.70
C ILE A 213 12.42 -9.53 -19.82
N GLN A 214 13.49 -10.29 -19.63
CA GLN A 214 13.92 -11.33 -20.56
C GLN A 214 12.88 -12.44 -20.73
N GLU A 215 12.28 -12.91 -19.63
CA GLU A 215 11.22 -13.93 -19.65
C GLU A 215 9.95 -13.42 -20.34
N ILE A 216 9.57 -12.17 -20.10
CA ILE A 216 8.42 -11.52 -20.73
C ILE A 216 8.62 -11.44 -22.25
N GLY A 217 9.84 -11.12 -22.71
CA GLY A 217 10.14 -10.91 -24.12
C GLY A 217 9.21 -9.83 -24.71
N GLY A 218 8.63 -10.10 -25.88
CA GLY A 218 7.69 -9.18 -26.53
C GLY A 218 6.21 -9.39 -26.15
N GLN A 219 5.90 -10.06 -25.03
CA GLN A 219 4.53 -10.44 -24.68
C GLN A 219 3.71 -9.30 -24.03
N ALA A 220 4.34 -8.23 -23.61
CA ALA A 220 3.69 -7.07 -22.99
C ALA A 220 3.89 -5.81 -23.80
N ASP A 221 2.90 -4.93 -23.77
CA ASP A 221 2.93 -3.60 -24.38
C ASP A 221 3.48 -2.55 -23.40
N VAL A 222 3.27 -2.75 -22.11
CA VAL A 222 3.70 -1.87 -21.01
C VAL A 222 4.38 -2.72 -19.94
N ILE A 223 5.49 -2.23 -19.39
CA ILE A 223 6.20 -2.87 -18.28
C ILE A 223 6.13 -1.95 -17.05
N MET A 224 5.42 -2.42 -16.02
CA MET A 224 5.36 -1.81 -14.70
C MET A 224 6.23 -2.61 -13.73
N VAL A 225 6.99 -1.91 -12.90
CA VAL A 225 7.64 -2.52 -11.74
C VAL A 225 6.97 -2.01 -10.47
N SER A 226 6.50 -2.94 -9.65
CA SER A 226 6.00 -2.71 -8.30
C SER A 226 7.10 -3.07 -7.31
N THR A 227 7.62 -2.08 -6.60
CA THR A 227 8.84 -2.22 -5.80
C THR A 227 8.56 -1.88 -4.35
N HIS A 228 8.87 -2.80 -3.44
CA HIS A 228 8.89 -2.46 -2.02
C HIS A 228 10.28 -2.01 -1.59
N ALA A 229 10.65 -0.82 -2.03
CA ALA A 229 11.87 -0.11 -1.66
C ALA A 229 11.73 1.37 -2.03
N GLY A 230 12.48 2.24 -1.36
CA GLY A 230 12.65 3.63 -1.75
C GLY A 230 13.55 3.80 -2.97
N LEU A 231 13.54 5.00 -3.53
CA LEU A 231 14.37 5.33 -4.69
C LEU A 231 15.87 5.31 -4.37
N GLY A 232 16.24 5.83 -3.20
CA GLY A 232 17.62 5.86 -2.70
C GLY A 232 18.03 4.59 -1.96
N ALA A 233 19.35 4.40 -1.82
CA ALA A 233 19.91 3.31 -1.01
C ALA A 233 19.65 3.54 0.48
N GLU A 234 19.36 2.46 1.20
CA GLU A 234 19.13 2.48 2.64
C GLU A 234 20.36 1.99 3.43
N TYR A 235 20.89 0.83 3.07
CA TYR A 235 22.03 0.20 3.76
C TYR A 235 23.16 -0.20 2.82
N SER A 236 22.92 -0.40 1.54
CA SER A 236 23.93 -0.86 0.61
C SER A 236 24.78 0.27 0.06
N ALA A 237 26.11 0.11 0.15
CA ALA A 237 27.04 1.08 -0.44
C ALA A 237 27.05 1.05 -1.98
N ASP A 238 26.67 -0.08 -2.56
CA ASP A 238 26.59 -0.29 -4.02
C ASP A 238 25.20 0.07 -4.60
N GLY A 239 24.26 0.50 -3.75
CA GLY A 239 22.91 0.87 -4.15
C GLY A 239 22.01 -0.32 -4.50
N SER A 240 22.38 -1.55 -4.18
CA SER A 240 21.60 -2.76 -4.53
C SER A 240 20.21 -2.82 -3.91
N ASP A 241 19.95 -2.04 -2.86
CA ASP A 241 18.66 -1.84 -2.19
C ASP A 241 17.93 -0.57 -2.62
N ALA A 242 18.45 0.17 -3.62
CA ALA A 242 17.84 1.37 -4.18
C ALA A 242 17.03 1.04 -5.43
N ALA A 243 15.78 1.48 -5.50
CA ALA A 243 14.96 1.31 -6.72
C ALA A 243 15.53 2.08 -7.94
N GLN A 244 16.39 3.11 -7.72
CA GLN A 244 17.09 3.79 -8.80
C GLN A 244 17.90 2.84 -9.67
N THR A 245 18.47 1.77 -9.10
CA THR A 245 19.23 0.76 -9.87
C THR A 245 18.37 0.02 -10.90
N ILE A 246 17.07 -0.09 -10.65
CA ILE A 246 16.12 -0.67 -11.62
C ILE A 246 16.02 0.25 -12.86
N LEU A 247 15.85 1.56 -12.64
CA LEU A 247 15.76 2.53 -13.74
C LEU A 247 17.07 2.59 -14.53
N ASP A 248 18.20 2.53 -13.84
CA ASP A 248 19.53 2.60 -14.47
C ASP A 248 19.84 1.37 -15.32
N LYS A 249 19.37 0.19 -14.89
CA LYS A 249 19.64 -1.08 -15.56
C LYS A 249 18.61 -1.49 -16.61
N CYS A 250 17.35 -1.11 -16.41
CA CYS A 250 16.21 -1.61 -17.15
C CYS A 250 15.45 -0.45 -17.84
N PRO A 251 15.96 0.07 -18.99
CA PRO A 251 15.32 1.17 -19.71
C PRO A 251 13.96 0.80 -20.31
N GLU A 252 13.60 -0.48 -20.31
CA GLU A 252 12.31 -1.00 -20.79
C GLU A 252 11.16 -0.74 -19.81
N VAL A 253 11.45 -0.34 -18.58
CA VAL A 253 10.44 -0.04 -17.57
C VAL A 253 9.71 1.25 -17.91
N ASP A 254 8.38 1.19 -17.97
CA ASP A 254 7.51 2.32 -18.33
C ASP A 254 6.89 2.99 -17.10
N VAL A 255 6.67 2.25 -16.01
CA VAL A 255 6.06 2.74 -14.76
C VAL A 255 6.78 2.11 -13.58
N LEU A 256 7.14 2.91 -12.58
CA LEU A 256 7.73 2.42 -11.34
C LEU A 256 6.92 2.87 -10.13
N GLN A 257 6.40 1.91 -9.36
CA GLN A 257 5.84 2.16 -8.04
C GLN A 257 6.86 1.81 -6.97
N LEU A 258 6.97 2.70 -5.99
CA LEU A 258 7.80 2.56 -4.79
C LEU A 258 6.96 2.26 -3.55
N GLY A 259 7.63 1.90 -2.48
CA GLY A 259 7.08 1.70 -1.14
C GLY A 259 8.16 1.77 -0.08
N HIS A 260 7.87 1.27 1.13
CA HIS A 260 8.82 1.10 2.24
C HIS A 260 9.18 2.37 3.01
N THR A 261 9.28 3.53 2.35
CA THR A 261 9.76 4.75 3.03
C THR A 261 8.66 5.55 3.72
N HIS A 262 7.40 5.22 3.51
CA HIS A 262 6.22 5.90 4.06
C HIS A 262 6.13 7.38 3.67
N THR A 263 6.70 7.75 2.54
CA THR A 263 6.74 9.14 2.07
C THR A 263 5.90 9.34 0.82
N THR A 264 5.28 10.49 0.69
CA THR A 264 4.70 10.91 -0.59
C THR A 264 5.83 11.30 -1.54
N TYR A 265 5.92 10.62 -2.68
CA TYR A 265 6.88 10.95 -3.73
C TYR A 265 6.25 10.78 -5.11
N ILE A 266 6.45 11.73 -5.99
CA ILE A 266 6.10 11.62 -7.41
C ILE A 266 7.18 12.25 -8.28
N ASN A 267 7.45 11.62 -9.43
CA ASN A 267 8.27 12.16 -10.51
C ASN A 267 7.71 11.68 -11.84
N SER A 268 7.47 12.60 -12.79
CA SER A 268 6.84 12.28 -14.07
C SER A 268 7.82 11.95 -15.19
N ALA A 269 9.11 12.28 -15.03
CA ALA A 269 10.09 12.16 -16.10
C ALA A 269 11.39 11.49 -15.62
N PRO A 270 12.04 10.62 -16.43
CA PRO A 270 11.66 10.22 -17.79
C PRO A 270 10.46 9.28 -17.88
N ILE A 271 10.10 8.61 -16.78
CA ILE A 271 8.90 7.76 -16.64
C ILE A 271 8.16 8.14 -15.35
N PRO A 272 6.86 7.84 -15.23
CA PRO A 272 6.13 8.07 -13.98
C PRO A 272 6.64 7.16 -12.86
N VAL A 273 7.02 7.77 -11.75
CA VAL A 273 7.46 7.13 -10.51
C VAL A 273 6.64 7.68 -9.36
N GLY A 274 6.12 6.83 -8.49
CA GLY A 274 5.32 7.27 -7.36
C GLY A 274 5.45 6.40 -6.13
N GLU A 275 5.30 7.02 -4.95
CA GLU A 275 5.15 6.39 -3.66
C GLU A 275 4.01 7.07 -2.89
N ALA A 276 3.15 6.29 -2.29
CA ALA A 276 2.09 6.76 -1.40
C ALA A 276 2.50 6.67 0.06
N LYS A 277 1.87 7.48 0.91
CA LYS A 277 1.95 7.34 2.36
C LYS A 277 1.38 6.00 2.83
N ASN A 278 1.81 5.61 4.02
CA ASN A 278 1.36 4.40 4.72
C ASN A 278 -0.11 4.44 5.19
N ASN A 279 -0.57 3.34 5.79
CA ASN A 279 -1.86 3.15 6.45
C ASN A 279 -3.08 3.31 5.53
N ALA A 280 -2.88 3.13 4.21
CA ALA A 280 -3.93 3.35 3.22
C ALA A 280 -4.54 4.78 3.28
N GLY A 281 -3.74 5.76 3.68
CA GLY A 281 -4.13 7.17 3.73
C GLY A 281 -4.00 7.89 2.39
N GLU A 282 -3.28 7.28 1.46
CA GLU A 282 -2.98 7.83 0.14
C GLU A 282 -2.78 6.69 -0.85
N VAL A 283 -3.08 6.94 -2.13
CA VAL A 283 -2.74 6.03 -3.23
C VAL A 283 -1.94 6.78 -4.28
N VAL A 284 -1.16 6.06 -5.08
CA VAL A 284 -0.56 6.59 -6.30
C VAL A 284 -1.49 6.29 -7.47
N ARG A 285 -1.71 7.26 -8.34
CA ARG A 285 -2.46 7.09 -9.57
C ARG A 285 -1.57 7.43 -10.76
N TYR A 286 -1.52 6.49 -11.71
CA TYR A 286 -0.88 6.67 -13.01
C TYR A 286 -1.94 6.64 -14.09
N ASP A 287 -1.94 7.64 -14.98
CA ASP A 287 -2.80 7.67 -16.15
C ASP A 287 -1.93 7.64 -17.41
N LEU A 288 -2.12 6.59 -18.22
CA LEU A 288 -1.38 6.38 -19.45
C LEU A 288 -2.33 6.50 -20.65
N THR A 289 -1.88 7.22 -21.68
CA THR A 289 -2.53 7.22 -22.98
C THR A 289 -1.64 6.48 -23.97
N LEU A 290 -2.21 5.50 -24.69
CA LEU A 290 -1.52 4.72 -25.72
C LEU A 290 -2.20 4.96 -27.06
N ASN A 291 -1.39 5.03 -28.12
CA ASN A 291 -1.89 5.11 -29.49
C ASN A 291 -2.39 3.73 -30.02
N ALA A 292 -2.82 3.68 -31.27
CA ALA A 292 -3.30 2.45 -31.91
C ALA A 292 -2.22 1.35 -32.01
N ASP A 293 -0.95 1.74 -32.03
CA ASP A 293 0.20 0.82 -32.05
C ASP A 293 0.64 0.40 -30.63
N LYS A 294 -0.15 0.80 -29.61
CA LYS A 294 0.08 0.54 -28.17
C LYS A 294 1.36 1.16 -27.62
N GLU A 295 1.81 2.25 -28.22
CA GLU A 295 2.90 3.08 -27.71
C GLU A 295 2.35 4.13 -26.75
N ILE A 296 3.03 4.34 -25.62
CA ILE A 296 2.66 5.37 -24.63
C ILE A 296 2.95 6.75 -25.22
N THR A 297 1.91 7.55 -25.39
CA THR A 297 2.00 8.93 -25.89
C THR A 297 1.91 9.97 -24.78
N SER A 298 1.36 9.59 -23.62
CA SER A 298 1.29 10.43 -22.43
C SER A 298 1.28 9.55 -21.19
N ALA A 299 1.98 9.99 -20.16
CA ALA A 299 1.98 9.36 -18.84
C ALA A 299 2.00 10.44 -17.76
N THR A 300 1.09 10.33 -16.80
CA THR A 300 1.02 11.21 -15.62
C THR A 300 1.05 10.39 -14.35
N VAL A 301 1.49 11.00 -13.26
CA VAL A 301 1.48 10.41 -11.92
C VAL A 301 1.04 11.46 -10.91
N GLU A 302 0.19 11.05 -9.99
CA GLU A 302 -0.23 11.86 -8.85
C GLU A 302 -0.45 10.97 -7.62
N THR A 303 -0.46 11.58 -6.45
CA THR A 303 -0.97 10.93 -5.24
C THR A 303 -2.36 11.46 -4.92
N VAL A 304 -3.22 10.58 -4.42
CA VAL A 304 -4.60 10.92 -4.05
C VAL A 304 -4.80 10.59 -2.58
N SER A 305 -5.15 11.61 -1.80
CA SER A 305 -5.46 11.46 -0.38
C SER A 305 -6.82 10.79 -0.19
N MET A 306 -6.92 9.92 0.81
CA MET A 306 -8.17 9.29 1.21
C MET A 306 -8.95 10.12 2.24
N GLU A 307 -8.42 11.27 2.65
CA GLU A 307 -9.09 12.16 3.61
C GLU A 307 -10.46 12.60 3.09
N GLY A 308 -11.49 12.40 3.91
CA GLY A 308 -12.86 12.78 3.59
C GLY A 308 -13.59 11.86 2.60
N ILE A 309 -12.97 10.78 2.13
CA ILE A 309 -13.65 9.76 1.32
C ILE A 309 -14.45 8.85 2.26
N GLU A 310 -15.74 8.70 1.97
CA GLU A 310 -16.61 7.78 2.72
C GLU A 310 -16.16 6.33 2.46
N PRO A 311 -16.00 5.51 3.52
CA PRO A 311 -15.56 4.14 3.37
C PRO A 311 -16.60 3.26 2.67
N ASP A 312 -16.13 2.30 1.89
CA ASP A 312 -16.95 1.27 1.24
C ASP A 312 -17.56 0.35 2.29
N GLN A 313 -18.88 0.46 2.48
CA GLN A 313 -19.59 -0.36 3.43
C GLN A 313 -19.66 -1.84 2.99
N GLY A 314 -19.61 -2.12 1.69
CA GLY A 314 -19.55 -3.49 1.19
C GLY A 314 -18.30 -4.22 1.67
N LEU A 315 -17.16 -3.56 1.68
CA LEU A 315 -15.92 -4.10 2.24
C LEU A 315 -16.03 -4.30 3.75
N ARG A 316 -16.56 -3.32 4.48
CA ARG A 316 -16.72 -3.40 5.93
C ARG A 316 -17.69 -4.51 6.38
N GLU A 317 -18.71 -4.82 5.61
CA GLU A 317 -19.69 -5.86 5.89
C GLU A 317 -19.22 -7.28 5.51
N LEU A 318 -18.05 -7.44 4.88
CA LEU A 318 -17.49 -8.77 4.67
C LEU A 318 -17.35 -9.51 6.01
N PRO A 319 -17.80 -10.76 6.12
CA PRO A 319 -17.78 -11.49 7.40
C PRO A 319 -16.40 -11.53 8.07
N ALA A 320 -15.32 -11.74 7.28
CA ALA A 320 -13.95 -11.75 7.80
C ALA A 320 -13.52 -10.40 8.33
N VAL A 321 -13.86 -9.30 7.63
CA VAL A 321 -13.48 -7.93 7.99
C VAL A 321 -14.28 -7.45 9.21
N LYS A 322 -15.60 -7.62 9.19
CA LYS A 322 -16.48 -7.22 10.28
C LYS A 322 -16.15 -7.95 11.57
N SER A 323 -16.00 -9.28 11.50
CA SER A 323 -15.64 -10.10 12.66
C SER A 323 -14.26 -9.72 13.22
N ALA A 324 -13.29 -9.42 12.34
CA ALA A 324 -11.96 -8.98 12.76
C ALA A 324 -12.02 -7.64 13.49
N GLN A 325 -12.78 -6.68 12.98
CA GLN A 325 -12.97 -5.39 13.63
C GLN A 325 -13.60 -5.54 15.02
N GLU A 326 -14.69 -6.29 15.12
CA GLU A 326 -15.40 -6.55 16.38
C GLU A 326 -14.49 -7.25 17.40
N LYS A 327 -13.78 -8.31 16.98
CA LYS A 327 -12.83 -9.04 17.84
C LYS A 327 -11.70 -8.16 18.32
N THR A 328 -11.16 -7.27 17.48
CA THR A 328 -10.05 -6.39 17.83
C THR A 328 -10.48 -5.36 18.88
N VAL A 329 -11.63 -4.73 18.67
CA VAL A 329 -12.21 -3.78 19.64
C VAL A 329 -12.46 -4.46 20.97
N SER A 330 -13.09 -5.63 20.98
CA SER A 330 -13.33 -6.42 22.22
C SER A 330 -12.02 -6.83 22.89
N PHE A 331 -11.03 -7.26 22.12
CA PHE A 331 -9.71 -7.64 22.65
C PHE A 331 -9.06 -6.49 23.42
N ILE A 332 -9.11 -5.27 22.88
CA ILE A 332 -8.54 -4.09 23.54
C ILE A 332 -9.33 -3.73 24.81
N GLN A 333 -10.65 -3.74 24.71
CA GLN A 333 -11.53 -3.40 25.85
C GLN A 333 -11.44 -4.40 27.00
N ASP A 334 -11.27 -5.69 26.70
CA ASP A 334 -11.22 -6.76 27.68
C ASP A 334 -9.82 -6.97 28.28
N ASN A 335 -8.76 -6.43 27.65
CA ASN A 335 -7.38 -6.59 28.08
C ASN A 335 -6.78 -5.27 28.62
N VAL A 336 -7.46 -4.64 29.57
CA VAL A 336 -6.95 -3.46 30.27
C VAL A 336 -5.77 -3.86 31.16
N LEU A 337 -4.56 -3.41 30.81
CA LEU A 337 -3.32 -3.74 31.52
C LEU A 337 -3.10 -2.89 32.76
N GLY A 338 -3.73 -1.72 32.83
CA GLY A 338 -3.58 -0.80 33.97
C GLY A 338 -4.30 0.51 33.74
N HIS A 339 -4.24 1.35 34.76
CA HIS A 339 -4.78 2.72 34.71
C HIS A 339 -3.70 3.71 35.06
N ALA A 340 -3.49 4.72 34.23
CA ALA A 340 -2.62 5.85 34.54
C ALA A 340 -3.38 6.89 35.41
N SER A 341 -2.79 7.30 36.50
CA SER A 341 -3.35 8.36 37.36
C SER A 341 -3.06 9.79 36.84
N ALA A 342 -2.17 9.90 35.85
CA ALA A 342 -1.78 11.14 35.20
C ALA A 342 -1.37 10.88 33.75
N ASN A 343 -1.22 11.94 32.98
CA ASN A 343 -0.68 11.82 31.62
C ASN A 343 0.80 11.39 31.67
N PHE A 344 1.15 10.40 30.84
CA PHE A 344 2.52 9.94 30.71
C PHE A 344 3.40 10.91 29.94
N GLN A 345 2.82 11.71 29.06
CA GLN A 345 3.56 12.67 28.25
C GLN A 345 3.07 14.08 28.53
N PRO A 346 3.97 15.01 28.90
CA PRO A 346 3.62 16.42 29.07
C PRO A 346 3.29 17.04 27.69
N VAL A 347 2.70 18.22 27.72
CA VAL A 347 2.49 19.04 26.53
C VAL A 347 3.86 19.46 25.98
N ASP A 348 4.05 19.35 24.66
CA ASP A 348 5.29 19.73 24.00
C ASP A 348 5.61 21.22 24.26
N GLU A 349 6.75 21.49 24.88
CA GLU A 349 7.21 22.86 25.15
C GLU A 349 7.63 23.59 23.87
N ILE A 350 8.12 22.81 22.89
CA ILE A 350 8.53 23.31 21.58
C ILE A 350 7.62 22.70 20.52
N LYS A 351 6.85 23.55 19.84
CA LYS A 351 5.93 23.08 18.80
C LYS A 351 6.63 22.21 17.74
N GLY A 352 6.16 20.97 17.60
CA GLY A 352 6.68 20.00 16.64
C GLY A 352 7.89 19.20 17.11
N ILE A 353 8.34 19.40 18.38
CA ILE A 353 9.36 18.56 19.00
C ILE A 353 8.72 17.89 20.22
N PRO A 354 8.49 16.56 20.18
CA PRO A 354 7.96 15.84 21.33
C PRO A 354 8.86 16.01 22.56
N SER A 355 8.26 16.29 23.73
CA SER A 355 8.99 16.51 24.99
C SER A 355 9.96 15.38 25.33
N GLY A 356 9.61 14.12 25.03
CA GLY A 356 10.48 12.96 25.22
C GLY A 356 11.77 12.95 24.38
N ARG A 357 11.95 13.91 23.45
CA ARG A 357 13.23 14.08 22.72
C ARG A 357 14.21 15.03 23.41
N ILE A 358 13.73 15.82 24.36
CA ILE A 358 14.52 16.88 25.00
C ILE A 358 14.56 16.76 26.51
N GLU A 359 13.68 15.98 27.11
CA GLU A 359 13.61 15.79 28.57
C GLU A 359 13.15 14.37 28.91
N ASP A 360 13.40 13.99 30.15
CA ASP A 360 12.92 12.74 30.72
C ASP A 360 11.42 12.83 31.01
N THR A 361 10.66 11.84 30.56
CA THR A 361 9.20 11.82 30.70
C THR A 361 8.74 10.50 31.34
N ALA A 362 7.58 10.54 32.00
CA ALA A 362 7.02 9.33 32.61
C ALA A 362 6.85 8.15 31.64
N VAL A 363 6.64 8.38 30.35
CA VAL A 363 6.60 7.30 29.34
C VAL A 363 7.98 6.71 29.11
N ILE A 364 9.03 7.53 29.06
CA ILE A 364 10.42 7.05 28.92
C ILE A 364 10.83 6.23 30.15
N ASP A 365 10.50 6.71 31.35
CA ASP A 365 10.74 5.98 32.60
C ASP A 365 10.02 4.63 32.61
N LEU A 366 8.75 4.58 32.18
CA LEU A 366 8.00 3.35 32.08
C LEU A 366 8.66 2.36 31.12
N ILE A 367 9.02 2.82 29.91
CA ILE A 367 9.69 1.99 28.90
C ILE A 367 11.02 1.47 29.44
N GLY A 368 11.83 2.35 30.04
CA GLY A 368 13.11 1.99 30.65
C GLY A 368 12.95 0.95 31.76
N THR A 369 11.97 1.12 32.64
CA THR A 369 11.64 0.17 33.72
C THR A 369 11.27 -1.20 33.16
N VAL A 370 10.35 -1.25 32.19
CA VAL A 370 9.91 -2.51 31.55
C VAL A 370 11.08 -3.20 30.86
N GLN A 371 11.93 -2.46 30.18
CA GLN A 371 13.13 -3.02 29.52
C GLN A 371 14.11 -3.60 30.53
N LEU A 372 14.36 -2.90 31.64
CA LEU A 372 15.24 -3.39 32.71
C LEU A 372 14.67 -4.64 33.39
N GLU A 373 13.38 -4.69 33.63
CA GLU A 373 12.72 -5.85 34.25
C GLU A 373 12.75 -7.09 33.36
N ASN A 374 12.66 -6.93 32.05
CA ASN A 374 12.58 -8.04 31.09
C ASN A 374 13.91 -8.44 30.47
N SER A 375 14.96 -7.60 30.54
CA SER A 375 16.23 -7.85 29.85
C SER A 375 17.30 -8.53 30.69
N GLU A 376 17.10 -8.76 31.98
CA GLU A 376 18.13 -9.21 32.95
C GLU A 376 19.37 -8.32 33.03
N ILE A 377 19.41 -7.21 32.27
CA ILE A 377 20.49 -6.22 32.33
C ILE A 377 20.43 -5.50 33.69
N GLY A 378 21.46 -5.59 34.47
CA GLY A 378 21.55 -4.98 35.79
C GLY A 378 21.25 -5.91 36.99
N ARG A 379 20.80 -7.14 36.77
CA ARG A 379 20.66 -8.14 37.86
C ARG A 379 21.97 -8.77 38.30
N ALA A 380 23.07 -8.47 37.59
CA ALA A 380 24.35 -9.11 37.81
C ALA A 380 25.21 -8.45 38.92
N HIS A 381 24.79 -7.36 39.51
CA HIS A 381 25.57 -6.64 40.51
C HIS A 381 24.70 -6.04 41.63
N VAL A 382 24.10 -6.90 42.45
CA VAL A 382 23.76 -6.55 43.80
C VAL A 382 24.16 -7.70 44.72
#